data_756b29f0c10a7ddafbd7c8bbf26743dd
#
_entry.id   756b29f0c10a7ddafbd7c8bbf26743dd
#
_cell.length_a   1.000
_cell.length_b   1.000
_cell.length_c   1.000
_cell.angle_alpha   90.00
_cell.angle_beta   90.00
_cell.angle_gamma   90.00
#
_symmetry.space_group_name_H-M   'P 1'
#
loop_
_entity.id
_entity.type
_entity.pdbx_description
1 polymer ?
#
loop_
_entity_poly.entity_id
_entity_poly.type
_entity_poly.pdbx_seq_one_letter_code
_entity_poly.pdbx_strand_id
1 'polypeptide(L)'
;MERGFSLLELMIAVAVMAILTLIAYPSYNSYMASAKRAEAKAALLEAAQYMERQFTADGNYDGGNLASAGLATLPRDGGAAYYNLALNASGASYTLTAIPT
;
A
#
# COMPACT_ATOMS: atom_id res chain seq x y z
N MET A 1 41.74 -27.52 7.97
CA MET A 1 41.05 -28.78 8.17
C MET A 1 39.55 -28.60 8.02
N GLU A 2 38.97 -29.37 7.16
CA GLU A 2 37.53 -29.34 6.95
C GLU A 2 36.78 -30.01 8.09
N ARG A 3 35.76 -29.35 8.56
CA ARG A 3 34.89 -29.92 9.54
C ARG A 3 33.45 -29.56 9.17
N GLY A 4 32.62 -30.58 9.12
CA GLY A 4 31.22 -30.37 8.98
C GLY A 4 30.61 -29.91 10.31
N PHE A 5 29.39 -29.41 10.25
CA PHE A 5 28.63 -29.12 11.45
C PHE A 5 28.29 -30.41 12.18
N SER A 6 28.36 -30.37 13.50
CA SER A 6 27.81 -31.45 14.30
C SER A 6 26.29 -31.37 14.25
N LEU A 7 25.62 -32.48 14.54
CA LEU A 7 24.18 -32.52 14.62
C LEU A 7 23.66 -31.51 15.65
N LEU A 8 24.35 -31.42 16.79
CA LEU A 8 23.97 -30.47 17.83
C LEU A 8 24.07 -29.03 17.36
N GLU A 9 25.13 -28.67 16.62
CA GLU A 9 25.29 -27.33 16.09
C GLU A 9 24.17 -26.97 15.12
N LEU A 10 23.81 -27.92 14.27
CA LEU A 10 22.73 -27.73 13.32
C LEU A 10 21.39 -27.52 14.04
N MET A 11 21.13 -28.31 15.07
CA MET A 11 19.92 -28.18 15.87
C MET A 11 19.82 -26.82 16.55
N ILE A 12 20.94 -26.33 17.08
CA ILE A 12 20.99 -25.01 17.71
C ILE A 12 20.74 -23.91 16.69
N ALA A 13 21.36 -24.03 15.51
CA ALA A 13 21.15 -23.03 14.45
C ALA A 13 19.68 -22.95 14.02
N VAL A 14 19.04 -24.08 13.83
CA VAL A 14 17.62 -24.14 13.47
C VAL A 14 16.74 -23.56 14.59
N ALA A 15 17.05 -23.87 15.84
CA ALA A 15 16.31 -23.34 16.98
C ALA A 15 16.40 -21.81 17.05
N VAL A 16 17.58 -21.26 16.83
CA VAL A 16 17.78 -19.79 16.83
C VAL A 16 17.00 -19.16 15.69
N MET A 17 17.07 -19.73 14.50
CA MET A 17 16.33 -19.23 13.34
C MET A 17 14.81 -19.26 13.59
N ALA A 18 14.31 -20.32 14.24
CA ALA A 18 12.90 -20.43 14.57
C ALA A 18 12.46 -19.30 15.51
N ILE A 19 13.26 -19.02 16.54
CA ILE A 19 12.97 -17.95 17.50
C ILE A 19 12.98 -16.59 16.80
N LEU A 20 13.98 -16.34 15.97
CA LEU A 20 14.07 -15.08 15.24
C LEU A 20 12.89 -14.89 14.29
N THR A 21 12.45 -15.95 13.64
CA THR A 21 11.29 -15.91 12.74
C THR A 21 10.02 -15.54 13.48
N LEU A 22 9.83 -16.07 14.70
CA LEU A 22 8.65 -15.76 15.51
C LEU A 22 8.55 -14.28 15.86
N ILE A 23 9.68 -13.60 15.96
CA ILE A 23 9.72 -12.16 16.25
C ILE A 23 9.66 -11.35 14.95
N ALA A 24 10.44 -11.74 13.96
CA ALA A 24 10.62 -10.96 12.73
C ALA A 24 9.39 -10.99 11.82
N TYR A 25 8.70 -12.11 11.73
CA TYR A 25 7.59 -12.26 10.80
C TYR A 25 6.42 -11.33 11.14
N PRO A 26 5.90 -11.27 12.38
CA PRO A 26 4.84 -10.32 12.71
C PRO A 26 5.28 -8.87 12.56
N SER A 27 6.53 -8.54 12.91
CA SER A 27 7.07 -7.18 12.76
C SER A 27 7.15 -6.78 11.29
N TYR A 28 7.55 -7.70 10.43
CA TYR A 28 7.61 -7.47 8.99
C TYR A 28 6.21 -7.19 8.43
N ASN A 29 5.23 -8.00 8.80
CA ASN A 29 3.85 -7.80 8.34
C ASN A 29 3.29 -6.46 8.77
N SER A 30 3.57 -6.06 10.01
CA SER A 30 3.14 -4.77 10.54
C SER A 30 3.80 -3.61 9.78
N TYR A 31 5.08 -3.74 9.48
CA TYR A 31 5.82 -2.75 8.69
C TYR A 31 5.23 -2.61 7.29
N MET A 32 4.96 -3.73 6.63
CA MET A 32 4.37 -3.72 5.29
C MET A 32 2.99 -3.09 5.27
N ALA A 33 2.17 -3.37 6.27
CA ALA A 33 0.85 -2.75 6.38
C ALA A 33 0.95 -1.24 6.55
N SER A 34 1.90 -0.78 7.38
CA SER A 34 2.14 0.65 7.57
C SER A 34 2.65 1.32 6.30
N ALA A 35 3.55 0.66 5.57
CA ALA A 35 4.07 1.17 4.30
C ALA A 35 2.96 1.31 3.27
N LYS A 36 2.08 0.33 3.17
CA LYS A 36 0.94 0.38 2.25
C LYS A 36 -0.04 1.49 2.62
N ARG A 37 -0.27 1.73 3.91
CA ARG A 37 -1.12 2.84 4.36
C ARG A 37 -0.50 4.19 4.02
N ALA A 38 0.81 4.33 4.18
CA ALA A 38 1.51 5.56 3.81
C ALA A 38 1.39 5.83 2.32
N GLU A 39 1.52 4.78 1.51
CA GLU A 39 1.34 4.88 0.05
C GLU A 39 -0.10 5.29 -0.30
N ALA A 40 -1.09 4.72 0.40
CA ALA A 40 -2.48 5.08 0.20
C ALA A 40 -2.75 6.55 0.55
N LYS A 41 -2.15 7.05 1.62
CA LYS A 41 -2.27 8.46 2.00
C LYS A 41 -1.68 9.38 0.93
N ALA A 42 -0.51 9.03 0.40
CA ALA A 42 0.11 9.79 -0.68
C ALA A 42 -0.75 9.76 -1.94
N ALA A 43 -1.34 8.61 -2.25
CA ALA A 43 -2.24 8.46 -3.39
C ALA A 43 -3.51 9.29 -3.22
N LEU A 44 -4.05 9.38 -2.02
CA LEU A 44 -5.21 10.24 -1.74
C LEU A 44 -4.88 11.71 -1.96
N LEU A 45 -3.70 12.16 -1.55
CA LEU A 45 -3.26 13.54 -1.81
C LEU A 45 -3.09 13.80 -3.30
N GLU A 46 -2.53 12.85 -4.03
CA GLU A 46 -2.39 12.96 -5.48
C GLU A 46 -3.76 13.05 -6.17
N ALA A 47 -4.70 12.22 -5.74
CA ALA A 47 -6.07 12.24 -6.26
C ALA A 47 -6.76 13.57 -5.91
N ALA A 48 -6.52 14.11 -4.72
CA ALA A 48 -7.05 15.40 -4.33
C ALA A 48 -6.52 16.52 -5.23
N GLN A 49 -5.24 16.50 -5.57
CA GLN A 49 -4.66 17.46 -6.51
C GLN A 49 -5.29 17.34 -7.89
N TYR A 50 -5.55 16.12 -8.34
CA TYR A 50 -6.27 15.89 -9.60
C TYR A 50 -7.67 16.52 -9.55
N MET A 51 -8.41 16.34 -8.46
CA MET A 51 -9.73 16.91 -8.30
C MET A 51 -9.70 18.44 -8.30
N GLU A 52 -8.68 19.03 -7.68
CA GLU A 52 -8.53 20.49 -7.69
C GLU A 52 -8.24 21.01 -9.11
N ARG A 53 -7.47 20.29 -9.90
CA ARG A 53 -7.26 20.63 -11.30
C ARG A 53 -8.56 20.53 -12.11
N GLN A 54 -9.39 19.53 -11.81
CA GLN A 54 -10.70 19.39 -12.44
C GLN A 54 -11.60 20.58 -12.11
N PHE A 55 -11.61 21.01 -10.85
CA PHE A 55 -12.39 22.15 -10.44
C PHE A 55 -11.92 23.43 -11.15
N THR A 56 -10.62 23.61 -11.26
CA THR A 56 -10.06 24.79 -11.95
C THR A 56 -10.45 24.82 -13.43
N ALA A 57 -10.51 23.65 -14.06
CA ALA A 57 -10.86 23.55 -15.47
C ALA A 57 -12.37 23.68 -15.72
N ASP A 58 -13.19 23.02 -14.88
CA ASP A 58 -14.62 22.82 -15.15
C ASP A 58 -15.53 23.62 -14.22
N GLY A 59 -15.02 24.16 -13.12
CA GLY A 59 -15.82 24.87 -12.13
C GLY A 59 -16.62 23.98 -11.20
N ASN A 60 -16.45 22.65 -11.30
CA ASN A 60 -17.08 21.67 -10.42
C ASN A 60 -16.25 20.38 -10.40
N TYR A 61 -16.63 19.44 -9.52
CA TYR A 61 -15.91 18.17 -9.36
C TYR A 61 -16.55 17.00 -10.11
N ASP A 62 -17.66 17.23 -10.78
CA ASP A 62 -18.45 16.14 -11.37
C ASP A 62 -17.74 15.40 -12.51
N GLY A 63 -16.81 16.06 -13.21
CA GLY A 63 -16.07 15.47 -14.31
C GLY A 63 -14.90 14.59 -13.89
N GLY A 64 -14.63 14.46 -12.59
CA GLY A 64 -13.52 13.69 -12.11
C GLY A 64 -13.69 12.19 -12.31
N ASN A 65 -12.64 11.54 -12.81
CA ASN A 65 -12.64 10.09 -13.02
C ASN A 65 -11.25 9.55 -12.71
N LEU A 66 -11.12 8.88 -11.57
CA LEU A 66 -9.84 8.34 -11.11
C LEU A 66 -9.29 7.26 -12.03
N ALA A 67 -10.18 6.42 -12.57
CA ALA A 67 -9.75 5.34 -13.46
C ALA A 67 -9.09 5.87 -14.74
N SER A 68 -9.67 6.89 -15.35
CA SER A 68 -9.11 7.47 -16.58
C SER A 68 -7.82 8.26 -16.29
N ALA A 69 -7.64 8.74 -15.07
CA ALA A 69 -6.43 9.42 -14.66
C ALA A 69 -5.33 8.47 -14.17
N GLY A 70 -5.63 7.16 -14.09
CA GLY A 70 -4.67 6.18 -13.58
C GLY A 70 -4.50 6.20 -12.07
N LEU A 71 -5.49 6.71 -11.34
CA LEU A 71 -5.39 6.94 -9.90
C LEU A 71 -6.30 6.03 -9.07
N ALA A 72 -6.93 5.04 -9.71
CA ALA A 72 -7.99 4.27 -9.05
C ALA A 72 -7.47 3.11 -8.19
N THR A 73 -6.27 2.63 -8.43
CA THR A 73 -5.74 1.45 -7.73
C THR A 73 -4.28 1.64 -7.32
N LEU A 74 -3.87 0.87 -6.31
CA LEU A 74 -2.48 0.71 -5.90
C LEU A 74 -2.14 -0.78 -5.90
N PRO A 75 -0.97 -1.17 -6.39
CA PRO A 75 0.09 -0.31 -6.93
C PRO A 75 -0.26 0.24 -8.31
N ARG A 76 0.38 1.34 -8.68
CA ARG A 76 0.14 2.02 -9.96
C ARG A 76 0.72 1.30 -11.15
N ASP A 77 1.62 0.38 -10.92
CA ASP A 77 2.32 -0.37 -11.97
C ASP A 77 1.51 -1.55 -12.53
N GLY A 78 0.28 -1.74 -12.05
CA GLY A 78 -0.61 -2.76 -12.56
C GLY A 78 -0.51 -4.12 -11.90
N GLY A 79 0.20 -4.25 -10.79
CA GLY A 79 0.21 -5.47 -10.01
C GLY A 79 -1.12 -5.72 -9.32
N ALA A 80 -1.22 -6.81 -8.55
CA ALA A 80 -2.42 -7.11 -7.79
C ALA A 80 -2.74 -5.96 -6.83
N ALA A 81 -3.95 -5.45 -6.90
CA ALA A 81 -4.35 -4.28 -6.13
C ALA A 81 -4.45 -4.60 -4.64
N TYR A 82 -3.81 -3.79 -3.80
CA TYR A 82 -3.97 -3.89 -2.35
C TYR A 82 -4.76 -2.70 -1.77
N TYR A 83 -5.02 -1.67 -2.55
CA TYR A 83 -5.96 -0.59 -2.24
C TYR A 83 -6.68 -0.17 -3.50
N ASN A 84 -7.95 0.14 -3.36
CA ASN A 84 -8.75 0.80 -4.38
C ASN A 84 -9.14 2.17 -3.89
N LEU A 85 -9.04 3.18 -4.75
CA LEU A 85 -9.47 4.53 -4.42
C LEU A 85 -10.85 4.76 -4.99
N ALA A 86 -11.76 5.21 -4.15
CA ALA A 86 -13.12 5.52 -4.53
C ALA A 86 -13.33 7.02 -4.48
N LEU A 87 -14.03 7.56 -5.46
CA LEU A 87 -14.38 8.96 -5.56
C LEU A 87 -15.90 9.11 -5.50
N ASN A 88 -16.36 10.00 -4.64
CA ASN A 88 -17.74 10.42 -4.62
C ASN A 88 -17.75 11.95 -4.74
N ALA A 89 -18.15 12.44 -5.90
CA ALA A 89 -18.16 13.87 -6.19
C ALA A 89 -19.56 14.37 -6.43
N SER A 90 -19.86 15.58 -5.94
CA SER A 90 -21.14 16.22 -6.18
C SER A 90 -20.95 17.72 -6.24
N GLY A 91 -20.88 18.27 -7.47
CA GLY A 91 -20.79 19.70 -7.73
C GLY A 91 -19.63 20.38 -7.02
N ALA A 92 -19.91 20.93 -5.85
CA ALA A 92 -18.93 21.74 -5.11
C ALA A 92 -18.12 20.98 -4.09
N SER A 93 -18.31 19.66 -3.96
CA SER A 93 -17.58 18.87 -2.98
C SER A 93 -17.25 17.47 -3.51
N TYR A 94 -16.30 16.82 -2.86
CA TYR A 94 -15.94 15.44 -3.18
C TYR A 94 -15.41 14.74 -1.95
N THR A 95 -15.49 13.42 -1.97
CA THR A 95 -14.90 12.55 -0.95
C THR A 95 -14.05 11.49 -1.64
N LEU A 96 -12.83 11.33 -1.17
CA LEU A 96 -11.92 10.29 -1.63
C LEU A 96 -11.71 9.28 -0.51
N THR A 97 -11.79 8.01 -0.85
CA THR A 97 -11.62 6.93 0.12
C THR A 97 -10.66 5.89 -0.44
N ALA A 98 -9.69 5.49 0.36
CA ALA A 98 -8.81 4.37 0.03
C ALA A 98 -9.33 3.14 0.75
N ILE A 99 -9.68 2.11 -0.01
CA ILE A 99 -10.31 0.89 0.51
C ILE A 99 -9.34 -0.27 0.34
N PRO A 100 -8.91 -0.93 1.43
CA PRO A 100 -8.04 -2.11 1.31
C PRO A 100 -8.81 -3.26 0.67
N THR A 101 -8.12 -4.00 -0.17
CA THR A 101 -8.68 -5.19 -0.82
C THR A 101 -8.54 -6.44 0.01
#